data_f3ac090e096ec94ec89059557b446885
#
_entry.id   f3ac090e096ec94ec89059557b446885
#
_cell.length_a   1.000
_cell.length_b   1.000
_cell.length_c   1.000
_cell.angle_alpha   90.00
_cell.angle_beta   90.00
_cell.angle_gamma   90.00
#
_symmetry.space_group_name_H-M   'P 1'
#
loop_
_entity.id
_entity.type
_entity.pdbx_description
1 polymer ?
#
loop_
_entity_poly.entity_id
_entity_poly.type
_entity_poly.pdbx_seq_one_letter_code
_entity_poly.pdbx_strand_id
1 'polypeptide(L)'
;VNYDNGLVYAEAGTLLSEEFFKRLDELSINNFSVINANQATGNLGIINSLVADKNNSREEALFDIFKILRPGEPPTLEASNFLFKNMFFSEDRYDLSEVGRVKLNTYLSLDKDNKSRILSKADILAVAKKVFDMKTDSAGKDDIDHLGNRRVRSVGELIENQYRIGLVRMERAIREKMGTVDIESIMPQDLVNSKPIQTVLKEFTGTSQLSQFMDQTNPLSEITHKRRISALGPGGLTRERAGFEVRDVHTTHYGRICPIETPEGSNIGLINSLSSFARINQYGFIETPYRKIIKGTVTDEVIYLNADEEENYTIAQANSPINQNKKFAEEQVSCRRRGDFIFCD
;
A
#
# COMPACT_ATOMS: atom_id res chain seq x y z
N VAL A 1 2.45 35.24 14.15
CA VAL A 1 1.70 35.43 15.40
C VAL A 1 2.67 35.78 16.51
N ASN A 2 2.44 36.87 17.22
CA ASN A 2 3.16 37.18 18.41
C ASN A 2 2.57 36.34 19.58
N TYR A 3 3.40 35.50 20.19
CA TYR A 3 2.95 34.59 21.24
C TYR A 3 2.64 35.30 22.57
N ASP A 4 3.15 36.51 22.75
CA ASP A 4 2.95 37.28 24.00
C ASP A 4 1.59 37.98 24.04
N ASN A 5 1.11 38.49 22.89
CA ASN A 5 -0.13 39.27 22.81
C ASN A 5 -1.18 38.68 21.85
N GLY A 6 -0.89 37.56 21.19
CA GLY A 6 -1.79 36.88 20.27
C GLY A 6 -2.03 37.62 18.93
N LEU A 7 -1.34 38.73 18.64
CA LEU A 7 -1.54 39.49 17.42
C LEU A 7 -0.94 38.77 16.22
N VAL A 8 -1.73 38.68 15.14
CA VAL A 8 -1.30 38.12 13.86
C VAL A 8 -0.74 39.27 13.01
N TYR A 9 0.57 39.25 12.74
CA TYR A 9 1.24 40.27 11.91
C TYR A 9 1.16 39.96 10.42
N ALA A 10 1.14 38.68 10.07
CA ALA A 10 0.89 38.19 8.71
C ALA A 10 0.22 36.83 8.76
N GLU A 11 -0.67 36.57 7.84
CA GLU A 11 -1.31 35.26 7.65
C GLU A 11 -0.38 34.31 6.90
N ALA A 12 -0.62 33.01 7.04
CA ALA A 12 0.15 31.99 6.32
C ALA A 12 -0.05 32.16 4.80
N GLY A 13 1.06 32.20 4.06
CA GLY A 13 1.03 32.44 2.60
C GLY A 13 1.09 33.90 2.17
N THR A 14 1.14 34.87 3.09
CA THR A 14 1.32 36.28 2.76
C THR A 14 2.70 36.52 2.14
N LEU A 15 2.74 37.22 1.01
CA LEU A 15 4.00 37.66 0.39
C LEU A 15 4.68 38.71 1.26
N LEU A 16 5.98 38.52 1.51
CA LEU A 16 6.79 39.45 2.26
C LEU A 16 7.09 40.68 1.36
N SER A 17 6.56 41.84 1.74
CA SER A 17 6.83 43.12 1.09
C SER A 17 7.88 43.90 1.86
N GLU A 18 8.48 44.93 1.21
CA GLU A 18 9.41 45.85 1.89
C GLU A 18 8.77 46.56 3.08
N GLU A 19 7.48 46.87 2.98
CA GLU A 19 6.72 47.47 4.10
C GLU A 19 6.60 46.53 5.27
N PHE A 20 6.47 45.23 5.01
CA PHE A 20 6.41 44.20 6.04
C PHE A 20 7.76 44.08 6.78
N PHE A 21 8.87 44.13 6.08
CA PHE A 21 10.21 44.15 6.67
C PHE A 21 10.44 45.35 7.57
N LYS A 22 10.05 46.56 7.13
CA LYS A 22 10.13 47.78 7.96
C LYS A 22 9.33 47.61 9.27
N ARG A 23 8.16 47.01 9.15
CA ARG A 23 7.30 46.73 10.34
C ARG A 23 7.90 45.71 11.32
N LEU A 24 8.63 44.72 10.81
CA LEU A 24 9.36 43.77 11.63
C LEU A 24 10.55 44.39 12.32
N ASP A 25 11.26 45.32 11.63
CA ASP A 25 12.38 46.08 12.23
C ASP A 25 11.89 46.98 13.35
N GLU A 26 10.76 47.67 13.15
CA GLU A 26 10.11 48.50 14.21
C GLU A 26 9.74 47.67 15.46
N LEU A 27 9.36 46.41 15.25
CA LEU A 27 8.99 45.46 16.31
C LEU A 27 10.17 44.70 16.87
N SER A 28 11.40 44.94 16.37
CA SER A 28 12.64 44.25 16.78
C SER A 28 12.56 42.72 16.62
N ILE A 29 11.80 42.22 15.62
CA ILE A 29 11.67 40.80 15.34
C ILE A 29 12.73 40.40 14.32
N ASN A 30 13.80 39.74 14.80
CA ASN A 30 14.96 39.36 13.97
C ASN A 30 14.85 37.97 13.36
N ASN A 31 13.99 37.11 13.89
CA ASN A 31 13.85 35.71 13.44
C ASN A 31 12.38 35.36 13.25
N PHE A 32 12.04 34.86 12.08
CA PHE A 32 10.71 34.31 11.77
C PHE A 32 10.80 33.20 10.75
N SER A 33 9.84 32.29 10.77
CA SER A 33 9.78 31.16 9.86
C SER A 33 9.12 31.57 8.54
N VAL A 34 9.75 31.24 7.43
CA VAL A 34 9.22 31.48 6.08
C VAL A 34 9.01 30.16 5.34
N ILE A 35 8.01 30.12 4.47
CA ILE A 35 7.86 29.01 3.53
C ILE A 35 8.88 29.26 2.42
N ASN A 36 9.81 28.32 2.21
CA ASN A 36 10.78 28.40 1.13
C ASN A 36 10.07 28.12 -0.20
N ALA A 37 9.59 29.17 -0.83
CA ALA A 37 8.93 29.14 -2.14
C ALA A 37 9.94 29.48 -3.23
N ASN A 38 10.65 28.47 -3.73
CA ASN A 38 11.49 28.69 -4.89
C ASN A 38 10.65 28.51 -6.17
N GLN A 39 10.43 29.60 -6.91
CA GLN A 39 9.72 29.55 -8.20
C GLN A 39 10.39 28.62 -9.21
N ALA A 40 11.72 28.49 -9.15
CA ALA A 40 12.48 27.61 -10.04
C ALA A 40 12.23 26.11 -9.75
N THR A 41 11.86 25.74 -8.52
CA THR A 41 11.58 24.34 -8.13
C THR A 41 10.08 24.00 -8.16
N GLY A 42 9.21 24.94 -8.56
CA GLY A 42 7.76 24.70 -8.65
C GLY A 42 7.03 24.49 -7.32
N ASN A 43 7.64 24.81 -6.18
CA ASN A 43 7.15 24.52 -4.83
C ASN A 43 6.04 25.48 -4.33
N LEU A 44 5.25 26.01 -5.26
CA LEU A 44 4.13 26.91 -4.97
C LEU A 44 2.85 26.17 -4.53
N GLY A 45 2.84 24.83 -4.62
CA GLY A 45 1.64 24.04 -4.36
C GLY A 45 1.10 24.20 -2.93
N ILE A 46 1.98 24.23 -1.93
CA ILE A 46 1.59 24.43 -0.52
C ILE A 46 1.02 25.83 -0.31
N ILE A 47 1.67 26.85 -0.87
CA ILE A 47 1.23 28.26 -0.78
C ILE A 47 -0.13 28.43 -1.45
N ASN A 48 -0.29 27.90 -2.66
CA ASN A 48 -1.56 27.97 -3.38
C ASN A 48 -2.68 27.25 -2.60
N SER A 49 -2.36 26.14 -1.93
CA SER A 49 -3.33 25.44 -1.08
C SER A 49 -3.71 26.26 0.16
N LEU A 50 -2.74 26.92 0.80
CA LEU A 50 -3.00 27.81 1.95
C LEU A 50 -3.82 29.05 1.55
N VAL A 51 -3.52 29.64 0.40
CA VAL A 51 -4.27 30.80 -0.12
C VAL A 51 -5.69 30.42 -0.55
N ALA A 52 -5.87 29.20 -1.06
CA ALA A 52 -7.17 28.68 -1.48
C ALA A 52 -8.03 28.21 -0.29
N ASP A 53 -7.43 27.97 0.86
CA ASP A 53 -8.14 27.57 2.07
C ASP A 53 -8.93 28.75 2.65
N LYS A 54 -10.23 28.56 2.76
CA LYS A 54 -11.16 29.57 3.29
C LYS A 54 -11.33 29.47 4.79
N ASN A 55 -10.82 28.41 5.42
CA ASN A 55 -11.00 28.14 6.82
C ASN A 55 -9.89 28.77 7.65
N ASN A 56 -10.26 29.65 8.55
CA ASN A 56 -9.33 30.34 9.45
C ASN A 56 -9.18 29.64 10.81
N SER A 57 -10.05 28.69 11.11
CA SER A 57 -10.04 27.96 12.36
C SER A 57 -10.18 26.45 12.14
N ARG A 58 -9.71 25.66 13.13
CA ARG A 58 -9.89 24.22 13.16
C ARG A 58 -11.37 23.83 13.15
N GLU A 59 -12.20 24.59 13.80
CA GLU A 59 -13.64 24.32 13.93
C GLU A 59 -14.34 24.48 12.59
N GLU A 60 -14.03 25.55 11.86
CA GLU A 60 -14.56 25.78 10.51
C GLU A 60 -14.14 24.66 9.56
N ALA A 61 -12.87 24.25 9.58
CA ALA A 61 -12.39 23.15 8.76
C ALA A 61 -13.11 21.82 9.07
N LEU A 62 -13.36 21.53 10.35
CA LEU A 62 -14.13 20.35 10.77
C LEU A 62 -15.58 20.40 10.29
N PHE A 63 -16.22 21.56 10.34
CA PHE A 63 -17.59 21.74 9.84
C PHE A 63 -17.66 21.57 8.32
N ASP A 64 -16.69 22.08 7.59
CA ASP A 64 -16.67 21.92 6.14
C ASP A 64 -16.42 20.47 5.73
N ILE A 65 -15.51 19.77 6.38
CA ILE A 65 -15.30 18.33 6.19
C ILE A 65 -16.61 17.56 6.48
N PHE A 66 -17.29 17.90 7.58
CA PHE A 66 -18.54 17.25 7.93
C PHE A 66 -19.64 17.48 6.89
N LYS A 67 -19.83 18.72 6.41
CA LYS A 67 -20.81 19.05 5.38
C LYS A 67 -20.56 18.30 4.06
N ILE A 68 -19.31 18.13 3.67
CA ILE A 68 -18.95 17.39 2.44
C ILE A 68 -19.28 15.90 2.59
N LEU A 69 -18.99 15.31 3.74
CA LEU A 69 -19.18 13.87 3.99
C LEU A 69 -20.63 13.50 4.33
N ARG A 70 -21.37 14.41 4.94
CA ARG A 70 -22.76 14.25 5.34
C ARG A 70 -23.64 15.43 4.89
N PRO A 71 -23.88 15.53 3.58
CA PRO A 71 -24.74 16.60 3.07
C PRO A 71 -26.16 16.48 3.65
N GLY A 72 -26.69 17.61 4.18
CA GLY A 72 -28.02 17.71 4.74
C GLY A 72 -28.13 17.55 6.25
N GLU A 73 -27.08 17.12 6.94
CA GLU A 73 -27.04 17.11 8.41
C GLU A 73 -26.42 18.43 8.94
N PRO A 74 -27.01 19.04 9.99
CA PRO A 74 -26.42 20.22 10.60
C PRO A 74 -25.13 19.84 11.33
N PRO A 75 -23.99 20.53 11.08
CA PRO A 75 -22.72 20.24 11.74
C PRO A 75 -22.76 20.70 13.20
N THR A 76 -22.45 19.82 14.12
CA THR A 76 -22.13 20.15 15.51
C THR A 76 -20.65 19.88 15.76
N LEU A 77 -20.05 20.60 16.69
CA LEU A 77 -18.60 20.45 16.97
C LEU A 77 -18.27 19.03 17.43
N GLU A 78 -19.11 18.45 18.26
CA GLU A 78 -18.91 17.08 18.77
C GLU A 78 -19.04 16.04 17.66
N ALA A 79 -20.10 16.11 16.83
CA ALA A 79 -20.30 15.18 15.72
C ALA A 79 -19.20 15.30 14.66
N SER A 80 -18.74 16.52 14.37
CA SER A 80 -17.66 16.78 13.41
C SER A 80 -16.34 16.24 13.91
N ASN A 81 -15.97 16.46 15.17
CA ASN A 81 -14.78 15.90 15.78
C ASN A 81 -14.84 14.36 15.83
N PHE A 82 -15.97 13.79 16.20
CA PHE A 82 -16.17 12.34 16.24
C PHE A 82 -16.02 11.72 14.85
N LEU A 83 -16.64 12.31 13.83
CA LEU A 83 -16.51 11.85 12.45
C LEU A 83 -15.05 11.90 11.98
N PHE A 84 -14.40 13.03 12.15
CA PHE A 84 -13.00 13.22 11.73
C PHE A 84 -12.04 12.27 12.45
N LYS A 85 -12.17 12.11 13.78
CA LYS A 85 -11.35 11.19 14.56
C LYS A 85 -11.55 9.74 14.09
N ASN A 86 -12.79 9.34 13.83
CA ASN A 86 -13.10 7.97 13.43
C ASN A 86 -12.69 7.67 11.99
N MET A 87 -12.48 8.66 11.14
CA MET A 87 -12.15 8.48 9.74
C MET A 87 -10.78 7.82 9.54
N PHE A 88 -9.76 8.24 10.33
CA PHE A 88 -8.37 7.81 10.14
C PHE A 88 -7.62 7.48 11.44
N PHE A 89 -8.10 7.92 12.59
CA PHE A 89 -7.36 7.92 13.86
C PHE A 89 -7.97 7.00 14.92
N SER A 90 -8.96 6.20 14.59
CA SER A 90 -9.62 5.27 15.50
C SER A 90 -9.42 3.83 15.04
N GLU A 91 -8.95 2.96 15.91
CA GLU A 91 -8.76 1.53 15.64
C GLU A 91 -10.09 0.80 15.35
N ASP A 92 -11.21 1.31 15.88
CA ASP A 92 -12.53 0.71 15.67
C ASP A 92 -13.07 0.91 14.25
N ARG A 93 -12.58 1.92 13.53
CA ARG A 93 -13.15 2.37 12.26
C ARG A 93 -12.16 2.35 11.09
N TYR A 94 -10.88 2.44 11.38
CA TYR A 94 -9.82 2.48 10.37
C TYR A 94 -8.75 1.44 10.66
N ASP A 95 -8.41 0.67 9.65
CA ASP A 95 -7.34 -0.33 9.69
C ASP A 95 -6.52 -0.28 8.40
N LEU A 96 -5.30 0.21 8.50
CA LEU A 96 -4.34 0.24 7.39
C LEU A 96 -3.85 -1.15 7.01
N SER A 97 -4.04 -2.13 7.87
CA SER A 97 -3.41 -3.45 7.86
C SER A 97 -1.88 -3.41 8.07
N GLU A 98 -1.29 -4.55 8.39
CA GLU A 98 0.18 -4.65 8.52
C GLU A 98 0.89 -4.37 7.19
N VAL A 99 0.35 -4.91 6.10
CA VAL A 99 0.89 -4.72 4.75
C VAL A 99 0.88 -3.24 4.36
N GLY A 100 -0.25 -2.56 4.59
CA GLY A 100 -0.38 -1.13 4.31
C GLY A 100 0.61 -0.30 5.12
N ARG A 101 0.83 -0.62 6.40
CA ARG A 101 1.81 0.08 7.25
C ARG A 101 3.24 -0.14 6.76
N VAL A 102 3.62 -1.38 6.44
CA VAL A 102 4.97 -1.67 5.93
C VAL A 102 5.23 -0.94 4.61
N LYS A 103 4.27 -0.95 3.67
CA LYS A 103 4.40 -0.22 2.40
C LYS A 103 4.47 1.29 2.62
N LEU A 104 3.64 1.84 3.48
CA LEU A 104 3.66 3.28 3.81
C LEU A 104 5.02 3.69 4.39
N ASN A 105 5.53 2.93 5.36
CA ASN A 105 6.84 3.21 5.98
C ASN A 105 7.98 3.13 4.95
N THR A 106 7.97 2.13 4.08
CA THR A 106 8.99 1.97 3.03
C THR A 106 8.92 3.09 2.00
N TYR A 107 7.73 3.37 1.48
CA TYR A 107 7.52 4.36 0.40
C TYR A 107 7.79 5.79 0.83
N LEU A 108 7.44 6.13 2.07
CA LEU A 108 7.66 7.47 2.64
C LEU A 108 8.96 7.59 3.43
N SER A 109 9.79 6.54 3.48
CA SER A 109 11.03 6.50 4.28
C SER A 109 10.79 6.84 5.77
N LEU A 110 9.67 6.35 6.32
CA LEU A 110 9.32 6.50 7.73
C LEU A 110 10.02 5.43 8.57
N ASP A 111 9.90 5.56 9.89
CA ASP A 111 10.43 4.58 10.83
C ASP A 111 9.83 3.19 10.58
N LYS A 112 10.70 2.21 10.32
CA LYS A 112 10.31 0.82 10.04
C LYS A 112 9.72 0.11 11.25
N ASP A 113 10.02 0.58 12.47
CA ASP A 113 9.53 -0.01 13.71
C ASP A 113 8.11 0.45 14.06
N ASN A 114 7.57 1.44 13.34
CA ASN A 114 6.19 1.87 13.52
C ASN A 114 5.22 0.80 13.01
N LYS A 115 4.51 0.14 13.92
CA LYS A 115 3.52 -0.92 13.67
C LYS A 115 2.08 -0.44 13.85
N SER A 116 1.85 0.86 14.04
CA SER A 116 0.51 1.40 14.21
C SER A 116 -0.36 1.12 12.98
N ARG A 117 -1.55 0.58 13.19
CA ARG A 117 -2.53 0.27 12.12
C ARG A 117 -3.45 1.44 11.78
N ILE A 118 -3.34 2.53 12.53
CA ILE A 118 -4.04 3.79 12.26
C ILE A 118 -3.06 4.84 11.72
N LEU A 119 -3.58 5.84 11.04
CA LEU A 119 -2.77 6.96 10.57
C LEU A 119 -2.39 7.89 11.71
N SER A 120 -1.22 8.51 11.59
CA SER A 120 -0.75 9.60 12.44
C SER A 120 -0.71 10.91 11.66
N LYS A 121 -0.60 12.03 12.37
CA LYS A 121 -0.39 13.34 11.73
C LYS A 121 0.90 13.37 10.92
N ALA A 122 1.94 12.69 11.40
CA ALA A 122 3.23 12.57 10.69
C ALA A 122 3.08 11.84 9.36
N ASP A 123 2.28 10.77 9.30
CA ASP A 123 1.99 10.04 8.06
C ASP A 123 1.33 10.95 7.03
N ILE A 124 0.31 11.73 7.43
CA ILE A 124 -0.41 12.65 6.54
C ILE A 124 0.54 13.71 5.98
N LEU A 125 1.39 14.30 6.83
CA LEU A 125 2.39 15.28 6.39
C LEU A 125 3.41 14.68 5.42
N ALA A 126 3.87 13.45 5.69
CA ALA A 126 4.81 12.76 4.81
C ALA A 126 4.18 12.44 3.44
N VAL A 127 2.89 12.01 3.42
CA VAL A 127 2.14 11.82 2.17
C VAL A 127 2.01 13.12 1.40
N ALA A 128 1.60 14.20 2.07
CA ALA A 128 1.47 15.51 1.42
C ALA A 128 2.81 15.97 0.82
N LYS A 129 3.92 15.84 1.58
CA LYS A 129 5.27 16.14 1.08
C LYS A 129 5.58 15.32 -0.18
N LYS A 130 5.35 14.01 -0.14
CA LYS A 130 5.62 13.13 -1.29
C LYS A 130 4.83 13.53 -2.54
N VAL A 131 3.54 13.90 -2.38
CA VAL A 131 2.71 14.39 -3.50
C VAL A 131 3.29 15.65 -4.13
N PHE A 132 3.79 16.60 -3.32
CA PHE A 132 4.45 17.80 -3.83
C PHE A 132 5.79 17.48 -4.51
N ASP A 133 6.57 16.56 -3.94
CA ASP A 133 7.84 16.11 -4.53
C ASP A 133 7.61 15.44 -5.90
N MET A 134 6.54 14.67 -6.07
CA MET A 134 6.14 14.08 -7.35
C MET A 134 5.72 15.11 -8.38
N LYS A 135 5.09 16.21 -7.97
CA LYS A 135 4.70 17.29 -8.86
C LYS A 135 5.91 18.05 -9.42
N THR A 136 7.01 18.11 -8.68
CA THR A 136 8.25 18.79 -9.07
C THR A 136 9.24 17.89 -9.81
N ASP A 137 8.83 16.68 -10.22
CA ASP A 137 9.67 15.64 -10.83
C ASP A 137 10.92 15.25 -9.99
N SER A 138 10.98 15.69 -8.75
CA SER A 138 12.07 15.32 -7.82
C SER A 138 11.93 13.90 -7.28
N ALA A 139 10.75 13.32 -7.37
CA ALA A 139 10.47 11.94 -7.01
C ALA A 139 9.92 11.21 -8.24
N GLY A 140 10.48 10.04 -8.56
CA GLY A 140 9.99 9.19 -9.64
C GLY A 140 8.52 8.83 -9.46
N LYS A 141 7.80 8.66 -10.57
CA LYS A 141 6.42 8.14 -10.58
C LYS A 141 6.45 6.68 -10.14
N ASP A 142 5.46 6.32 -9.34
CA ASP A 142 5.29 4.94 -8.91
C ASP A 142 4.68 4.11 -10.04
N ASP A 143 5.24 2.92 -10.28
CA ASP A 143 4.75 2.01 -11.28
C ASP A 143 3.74 1.04 -10.66
N ILE A 144 2.49 1.09 -11.15
CA ILE A 144 1.38 0.28 -10.65
C ILE A 144 1.61 -1.21 -10.94
N ASP A 145 2.28 -1.55 -12.04
CA ASP A 145 2.51 -2.93 -12.47
C ASP A 145 3.76 -3.56 -11.85
N HIS A 146 4.55 -2.78 -11.13
CA HIS A 146 5.69 -3.27 -10.37
C HIS A 146 5.26 -4.29 -9.30
N LEU A 147 5.91 -5.48 -9.24
CA LEU A 147 5.55 -6.52 -8.27
C LEU A 147 5.82 -6.15 -6.79
N GLY A 148 6.49 -5.05 -6.54
CA GLY A 148 6.53 -4.42 -5.22
C GLY A 148 5.19 -3.79 -4.83
N ASN A 149 4.36 -3.39 -5.77
CA ASN A 149 3.04 -2.79 -5.55
C ASN A 149 1.88 -3.78 -5.74
N ARG A 150 2.14 -4.90 -6.40
CA ARG A 150 1.16 -5.97 -6.61
C ARG A 150 1.48 -7.15 -5.71
N ARG A 151 0.58 -7.47 -4.80
CA ARG A 151 0.71 -8.60 -3.90
C ARG A 151 -0.24 -9.75 -4.25
N VAL A 152 0.15 -10.95 -3.88
CA VAL A 152 -0.68 -12.15 -4.02
C VAL A 152 -1.43 -12.39 -2.71
N ARG A 153 -2.73 -12.59 -2.81
CA ARG A 153 -3.55 -13.06 -1.68
C ARG A 153 -3.64 -14.58 -1.76
N SER A 154 -3.06 -15.25 -0.77
CA SER A 154 -3.11 -16.71 -0.68
C SER A 154 -4.52 -17.20 -0.30
N VAL A 155 -4.76 -18.48 -0.46
CA VAL A 155 -6.05 -19.12 -0.10
C VAL A 155 -6.41 -18.88 1.37
N GLY A 156 -5.43 -18.89 2.27
CA GLY A 156 -5.67 -18.64 3.70
C GLY A 156 -6.28 -17.25 3.94
N GLU A 157 -5.73 -16.19 3.35
CA GLU A 157 -6.27 -14.83 3.45
C GLU A 157 -7.67 -14.71 2.83
N LEU A 158 -7.89 -15.37 1.70
CA LEU A 158 -9.20 -15.36 1.04
C LEU A 158 -10.28 -16.03 1.91
N ILE A 159 -9.95 -17.18 2.53
CA ILE A 159 -10.85 -17.88 3.45
C ILE A 159 -11.07 -17.06 4.73
N GLU A 160 -10.03 -16.47 5.30
CA GLU A 160 -10.13 -15.60 6.47
C GLU A 160 -11.12 -14.46 6.22
N ASN A 161 -11.02 -13.78 5.07
CA ASN A 161 -11.93 -12.70 4.71
C ASN A 161 -13.39 -13.18 4.65
N GLN A 162 -13.64 -14.35 4.07
CA GLN A 162 -14.98 -14.93 4.02
C GLN A 162 -15.48 -15.32 5.43
N TYR A 163 -14.62 -15.92 6.22
CA TYR A 163 -14.95 -16.27 7.60
C TYR A 163 -15.31 -15.04 8.44
N ARG A 164 -14.56 -13.95 8.28
CA ARG A 164 -14.83 -12.66 8.92
C ARG A 164 -16.21 -12.11 8.55
N ILE A 165 -16.58 -12.18 7.27
CA ILE A 165 -17.94 -11.79 6.81
C ILE A 165 -19.01 -12.65 7.49
N GLY A 166 -18.78 -13.96 7.60
CA GLY A 166 -19.67 -14.87 8.29
C GLY A 166 -19.83 -14.53 9.77
N LEU A 167 -18.74 -14.19 10.46
CA LEU A 167 -18.76 -13.77 11.87
C LEU A 167 -19.52 -12.46 12.06
N VAL A 168 -19.33 -11.47 11.22
CA VAL A 168 -20.04 -10.18 11.30
C VAL A 168 -21.55 -10.39 11.11
N ARG A 169 -21.96 -11.25 10.17
CA ARG A 169 -23.38 -11.61 9.96
C ARG A 169 -23.94 -12.34 11.20
N MET A 170 -23.18 -13.21 11.81
CA MET A 170 -23.55 -13.94 13.03
C MET A 170 -23.67 -12.97 14.23
N GLU A 171 -22.70 -12.11 14.43
CA GLU A 171 -22.73 -11.07 15.48
C GLU A 171 -23.98 -10.20 15.36
N ARG A 172 -24.29 -9.73 14.14
CA ARG A 172 -25.50 -8.94 13.90
C ARG A 172 -26.78 -9.70 14.26
N ALA A 173 -26.88 -10.96 13.86
CA ALA A 173 -28.03 -11.79 14.18
C ALA A 173 -28.17 -12.05 15.70
N ILE A 174 -27.05 -12.23 16.41
CA ILE A 174 -27.04 -12.37 17.87
C ILE A 174 -27.54 -11.07 18.52
N ARG A 175 -27.02 -9.92 18.08
CA ARG A 175 -27.40 -8.61 18.62
C ARG A 175 -28.89 -8.29 18.40
N GLU A 176 -29.43 -8.61 17.23
CA GLU A 176 -30.85 -8.48 16.91
C GLU A 176 -31.69 -9.39 17.81
N LYS A 177 -31.25 -10.64 18.01
CA LYS A 177 -31.97 -11.60 18.86
C LYS A 177 -31.94 -11.23 20.34
N MET A 178 -30.81 -10.70 20.83
CA MET A 178 -30.70 -10.19 22.21
C MET A 178 -31.63 -8.99 22.48
N GLY A 179 -31.96 -8.20 21.46
CA GLY A 179 -32.95 -7.08 21.59
C GLY A 179 -34.39 -7.51 21.63
N THR A 180 -34.70 -8.76 21.23
CA THR A 180 -36.11 -9.25 21.11
C THR A 180 -36.50 -10.30 22.14
N VAL A 181 -35.55 -10.91 22.82
CA VAL A 181 -35.76 -12.05 23.74
C VAL A 181 -35.38 -11.63 25.17
N ASP A 182 -36.11 -12.21 26.13
CA ASP A 182 -35.83 -12.03 27.56
C ASP A 182 -34.48 -12.70 27.93
N ILE A 183 -33.49 -11.88 28.35
CA ILE A 183 -32.11 -12.27 28.61
C ILE A 183 -32.04 -13.28 29.77
N GLU A 184 -32.96 -13.24 30.72
CA GLU A 184 -32.95 -14.16 31.89
C GLU A 184 -33.30 -15.60 31.53
N SER A 185 -34.02 -15.82 30.43
CA SER A 185 -34.52 -17.16 30.02
C SER A 185 -33.70 -17.81 28.90
N ILE A 186 -32.79 -17.08 28.22
CA ILE A 186 -32.09 -17.59 27.03
C ILE A 186 -30.73 -18.19 27.36
N MET A 187 -30.44 -19.35 26.75
CA MET A 187 -29.13 -19.95 26.84
C MET A 187 -28.20 -19.45 25.73
N PRO A 188 -26.86 -19.34 25.96
CA PRO A 188 -25.93 -18.90 24.92
C PRO A 188 -25.97 -19.75 23.64
N GLN A 189 -26.29 -21.02 23.74
CA GLN A 189 -26.45 -21.94 22.60
C GLN A 189 -27.63 -21.56 21.69
N ASP A 190 -28.67 -20.97 22.25
CA ASP A 190 -29.85 -20.52 21.49
C ASP A 190 -29.56 -19.24 20.71
N LEU A 191 -28.61 -18.43 21.17
CA LEU A 191 -28.20 -17.20 20.50
C LEU A 191 -27.28 -17.45 19.30
N VAL A 192 -26.36 -18.42 19.44
CA VAL A 192 -25.32 -18.66 18.44
C VAL A 192 -25.84 -19.57 17.33
N ASN A 193 -25.81 -19.07 16.10
CA ASN A 193 -26.18 -19.82 14.90
C ASN A 193 -25.00 -19.88 13.93
N SER A 194 -24.50 -21.08 13.62
CA SER A 194 -23.39 -21.28 12.69
C SER A 194 -23.75 -21.19 11.20
N LYS A 195 -25.03 -21.15 10.86
CA LYS A 195 -25.50 -21.11 9.46
C LYS A 195 -24.90 -19.96 8.62
N PRO A 196 -24.78 -18.70 9.12
CA PRO A 196 -24.18 -17.62 8.34
C PRO A 196 -22.75 -17.91 7.90
N ILE A 197 -21.94 -18.51 8.79
CA ILE A 197 -20.55 -18.89 8.48
C ILE A 197 -20.53 -20.01 7.44
N GLN A 198 -21.31 -21.06 7.65
CA GLN A 198 -21.40 -22.18 6.71
C GLN A 198 -21.85 -21.74 5.32
N THR A 199 -22.82 -20.81 5.24
CA THR A 199 -23.32 -20.29 3.97
C THR A 199 -22.22 -19.56 3.19
N VAL A 200 -21.48 -18.67 3.84
CA VAL A 200 -20.40 -17.90 3.19
C VAL A 200 -19.26 -18.82 2.72
N LEU A 201 -18.89 -19.82 3.53
CA LEU A 201 -17.86 -20.78 3.13
C LEU A 201 -18.31 -21.66 1.97
N LYS A 202 -19.56 -22.13 1.96
CA LYS A 202 -20.12 -22.89 0.83
C LYS A 202 -20.20 -22.05 -0.44
N GLU A 203 -20.60 -20.79 -0.32
CA GLU A 203 -20.63 -19.86 -1.44
C GLU A 203 -19.22 -19.67 -2.02
N PHE A 204 -18.22 -19.44 -1.18
CA PHE A 204 -16.82 -19.30 -1.62
C PHE A 204 -16.31 -20.56 -2.31
N THR A 205 -16.49 -21.73 -1.71
CA THR A 205 -15.97 -23.00 -2.27
C THR A 205 -16.72 -23.48 -3.50
N GLY A 206 -18.01 -23.16 -3.65
CA GLY A 206 -18.86 -23.65 -4.73
C GLY A 206 -19.01 -22.70 -5.93
N THR A 207 -18.99 -21.36 -5.68
CA THR A 207 -19.31 -20.38 -6.73
C THR A 207 -18.21 -19.35 -7.00
N SER A 208 -17.15 -19.30 -6.18
CA SER A 208 -16.05 -18.38 -6.41
C SER A 208 -15.28 -18.72 -7.68
N GLN A 209 -14.93 -17.72 -8.46
CA GLN A 209 -14.09 -17.86 -9.67
C GLN A 209 -12.69 -18.45 -9.35
N LEU A 210 -12.21 -18.27 -8.12
CA LEU A 210 -10.90 -18.76 -7.66
C LEU A 210 -10.97 -20.20 -7.14
N SER A 211 -12.15 -20.69 -6.80
CA SER A 211 -12.38 -22.09 -6.46
C SER A 211 -12.69 -22.88 -7.72
N GLN A 212 -11.75 -23.68 -8.16
CA GLN A 212 -11.81 -24.39 -9.43
C GLN A 212 -11.65 -25.91 -9.21
N PHE A 213 -12.18 -26.66 -10.16
CA PHE A 213 -11.92 -28.10 -10.21
C PHE A 213 -10.43 -28.35 -10.48
N MET A 214 -9.78 -29.16 -9.66
CA MET A 214 -8.33 -29.38 -9.75
C MET A 214 -7.99 -30.22 -10.99
N ASP A 215 -6.98 -29.80 -11.75
CA ASP A 215 -6.40 -30.62 -12.79
C ASP A 215 -5.56 -31.75 -12.16
N GLN A 216 -5.99 -33.00 -12.35
CA GLN A 216 -5.40 -34.20 -11.77
C GLN A 216 -4.88 -35.20 -12.82
N THR A 217 -4.49 -34.73 -13.98
CA THR A 217 -3.95 -35.59 -15.06
C THR A 217 -2.68 -36.31 -14.60
N ASN A 218 -1.81 -35.61 -13.88
CA ASN A 218 -0.60 -36.13 -13.25
C ASN A 218 -0.20 -35.26 -12.04
N PRO A 219 0.73 -35.72 -11.17
CA PRO A 219 1.14 -34.94 -9.99
C PRO A 219 1.71 -33.56 -10.33
N LEU A 220 2.38 -33.40 -11.46
CA LEU A 220 2.93 -32.12 -11.86
C LEU A 220 1.82 -31.12 -12.25
N SER A 221 0.76 -31.57 -12.93
CA SER A 221 -0.36 -30.70 -13.27
C SER A 221 -1.12 -30.21 -12.03
N GLU A 222 -1.23 -31.05 -11.00
CA GLU A 222 -1.79 -30.62 -9.70
C GLU A 222 -0.98 -29.51 -9.06
N ILE A 223 0.36 -29.64 -9.01
CA ILE A 223 1.25 -28.65 -8.44
C ILE A 223 1.18 -27.34 -9.24
N THR A 224 1.22 -27.42 -10.56
CA THR A 224 1.12 -26.26 -11.47
C THR A 224 -0.19 -25.51 -11.27
N HIS A 225 -1.31 -26.24 -11.14
CA HIS A 225 -2.61 -25.62 -10.90
C HIS A 225 -2.68 -24.91 -9.53
N LYS A 226 -2.09 -25.51 -8.47
CA LYS A 226 -2.04 -24.89 -7.13
C LYS A 226 -1.12 -23.68 -7.06
N ARG A 227 -0.11 -23.58 -7.94
CA ARG A 227 0.83 -22.45 -8.03
C ARG A 227 0.41 -21.37 -9.02
N ARG A 228 -0.80 -21.46 -9.56
CA ARG A 228 -1.34 -20.48 -10.50
C ARG A 228 -1.72 -19.19 -9.79
N ILE A 229 -1.38 -18.06 -10.43
CA ILE A 229 -1.67 -16.71 -9.95
C ILE A 229 -2.70 -16.10 -10.89
N SER A 230 -3.82 -15.62 -10.36
CA SER A 230 -4.88 -14.97 -11.12
C SER A 230 -5.01 -13.51 -10.74
N ALA A 231 -5.09 -12.61 -11.72
CA ALA A 231 -5.42 -11.20 -11.52
C ALA A 231 -6.94 -10.99 -11.37
N LEU A 232 -7.74 -12.02 -11.65
CA LEU A 232 -9.21 -12.01 -11.59
C LEU A 232 -9.73 -12.36 -10.20
N GLY A 233 -11.02 -12.16 -10.00
CA GLY A 233 -11.72 -12.57 -8.78
C GLY A 233 -12.03 -11.43 -7.83
N PRO A 234 -12.52 -11.74 -6.62
CA PRO A 234 -12.93 -10.73 -5.64
C PRO A 234 -11.79 -9.78 -5.26
N GLY A 235 -12.00 -8.48 -5.50
CA GLY A 235 -10.99 -7.43 -5.27
C GLY A 235 -9.85 -7.41 -6.29
N GLY A 236 -9.94 -8.19 -7.37
CA GLY A 236 -9.05 -8.16 -8.52
C GLY A 236 -9.65 -7.38 -9.71
N LEU A 237 -9.09 -7.61 -10.89
CA LEU A 237 -9.52 -7.00 -12.14
C LEU A 237 -10.69 -7.75 -12.76
N THR A 238 -11.46 -7.07 -13.61
CA THR A 238 -12.38 -7.70 -14.55
C THR A 238 -11.73 -7.75 -15.92
N ARG A 239 -12.08 -8.74 -16.74
CA ARG A 239 -11.48 -8.93 -18.08
C ARG A 239 -11.61 -7.69 -18.95
N GLU A 240 -12.76 -7.02 -18.88
CA GLU A 240 -13.11 -5.85 -19.68
C GLU A 240 -12.32 -4.60 -19.26
N ARG A 241 -11.92 -4.52 -17.98
CA ARG A 241 -11.14 -3.41 -17.44
C ARG A 241 -9.64 -3.62 -17.49
N ALA A 242 -9.18 -4.82 -17.80
CA ALA A 242 -7.78 -5.14 -17.90
C ALA A 242 -7.22 -4.67 -19.26
N GLY A 243 -6.46 -3.57 -19.25
CA GLY A 243 -5.72 -3.06 -20.42
C GLY A 243 -4.55 -3.95 -20.82
N PHE A 244 -3.79 -3.52 -21.82
CA PHE A 244 -2.58 -4.23 -22.27
C PHE A 244 -1.47 -4.20 -21.22
N GLU A 245 -1.28 -3.07 -20.54
CA GLU A 245 -0.21 -2.87 -19.56
C GLU A 245 -0.20 -3.94 -18.45
N VAL A 246 -1.39 -4.29 -17.93
CA VAL A 246 -1.55 -5.32 -16.89
C VAL A 246 -1.27 -6.74 -17.39
N ARG A 247 -1.39 -6.97 -18.72
CA ARG A 247 -1.22 -8.27 -19.38
C ARG A 247 0.21 -8.49 -19.86
N ASP A 248 0.98 -7.43 -19.99
CA ASP A 248 2.35 -7.48 -20.47
C ASP A 248 3.31 -8.07 -19.43
N VAL A 249 4.47 -8.50 -19.90
CA VAL A 249 5.55 -8.97 -19.04
C VAL A 249 6.32 -7.77 -18.52
N HIS A 250 6.33 -7.61 -17.20
CA HIS A 250 7.08 -6.56 -16.53
C HIS A 250 8.49 -7.03 -16.15
N THR A 251 9.45 -6.12 -16.07
CA THR A 251 10.85 -6.44 -15.70
C THR A 251 10.98 -7.12 -14.35
N THR A 252 10.10 -6.80 -13.39
CA THR A 252 10.05 -7.41 -12.06
C THR A 252 9.52 -8.84 -12.04
N HIS A 253 8.97 -9.34 -13.16
CA HIS A 253 8.54 -10.74 -13.29
C HIS A 253 9.73 -11.71 -13.28
N TYR A 254 10.95 -11.24 -13.55
CA TYR A 254 12.14 -12.08 -13.60
C TYR A 254 12.34 -12.85 -12.28
N GLY A 255 12.41 -14.18 -12.41
CA GLY A 255 12.55 -15.10 -11.28
C GLY A 255 11.30 -15.26 -10.40
N ARG A 256 10.19 -14.53 -10.67
CA ARG A 256 8.95 -14.53 -9.88
C ARG A 256 7.77 -15.12 -10.62
N ILE A 257 7.53 -14.68 -11.83
CA ILE A 257 6.40 -15.11 -12.67
C ILE A 257 6.94 -15.64 -13.98
N CYS A 258 6.43 -16.76 -14.46
CA CYS A 258 6.79 -17.29 -15.75
C CYS A 258 6.29 -16.37 -16.86
N PRO A 259 7.16 -15.89 -17.80
CA PRO A 259 6.74 -14.96 -18.83
C PRO A 259 5.99 -15.61 -19.99
N ILE A 260 5.98 -16.95 -20.07
CA ILE A 260 5.41 -17.68 -21.21
C ILE A 260 4.19 -18.51 -20.84
N GLU A 261 4.04 -18.96 -19.59
CA GLU A 261 2.93 -19.80 -19.17
C GLU A 261 1.70 -18.93 -18.83
N THR A 262 0.87 -18.69 -19.83
CA THR A 262 -0.38 -17.95 -19.73
C THR A 262 -1.39 -18.50 -20.74
N PRO A 263 -2.71 -18.46 -20.46
CA PRO A 263 -3.72 -18.89 -21.42
C PRO A 263 -3.73 -18.01 -22.68
N GLU A 264 -4.19 -18.60 -23.79
CA GLU A 264 -4.54 -17.87 -24.99
C GLU A 264 -5.95 -17.25 -24.89
N GLY A 265 -6.19 -16.14 -25.57
CA GLY A 265 -7.49 -15.48 -25.64
C GLY A 265 -7.73 -14.44 -24.55
N SER A 266 -8.96 -14.35 -24.06
CA SER A 266 -9.42 -13.26 -23.17
C SER A 266 -8.70 -13.18 -21.83
N ASN A 267 -8.09 -14.26 -21.37
CA ASN A 267 -7.38 -14.34 -20.09
C ASN A 267 -5.85 -14.20 -20.22
N ILE A 268 -5.33 -13.89 -21.42
CA ILE A 268 -3.88 -13.74 -21.64
C ILE A 268 -3.31 -12.70 -20.66
N GLY A 269 -2.19 -13.01 -20.03
CA GLY A 269 -1.52 -12.14 -19.06
C GLY A 269 -2.23 -11.96 -17.71
N LEU A 270 -3.48 -12.41 -17.57
CA LEU A 270 -4.25 -12.30 -16.31
C LEU A 270 -4.16 -13.55 -15.43
N ILE A 271 -3.81 -14.68 -16.04
CA ILE A 271 -3.59 -15.94 -15.34
C ILE A 271 -2.17 -16.37 -15.66
N ASN A 272 -1.34 -16.43 -14.63
CA ASN A 272 0.10 -16.70 -14.74
C ASN A 272 0.51 -17.80 -13.78
N SER A 273 1.71 -18.31 -13.93
CA SER A 273 2.29 -19.32 -13.05
C SER A 273 3.47 -18.74 -12.26
N LEU A 274 3.54 -19.11 -10.99
CA LEU A 274 4.65 -18.75 -10.13
C LEU A 274 5.92 -19.50 -10.55
N SER A 275 7.05 -18.83 -10.66
CA SER A 275 8.35 -19.46 -10.98
C SER A 275 8.73 -20.52 -9.93
N SER A 276 9.52 -21.53 -10.34
CA SER A 276 9.78 -22.72 -9.54
C SER A 276 10.36 -22.41 -8.15
N PHE A 277 11.32 -21.50 -8.05
CA PHE A 277 11.97 -21.10 -6.80
C PHE A 277 11.37 -19.88 -6.13
N ALA A 278 10.39 -19.24 -6.76
CA ALA A 278 9.69 -18.12 -6.16
C ALA A 278 8.78 -18.59 -5.00
N ARG A 279 8.68 -17.77 -3.99
CA ARG A 279 7.79 -17.94 -2.85
C ARG A 279 7.05 -16.66 -2.54
N ILE A 280 6.00 -16.74 -1.75
CA ILE A 280 5.22 -15.59 -1.29
C ILE A 280 5.61 -15.34 0.17
N ASN A 281 5.97 -14.09 0.50
CA ASN A 281 6.30 -13.71 1.86
C ASN A 281 5.04 -13.51 2.73
N GLN A 282 5.24 -13.22 4.02
CA GLN A 282 4.15 -13.01 4.98
C GLN A 282 3.21 -11.85 4.62
N TYR A 283 3.67 -10.90 3.82
CA TYR A 283 2.90 -9.74 3.35
C TYR A 283 2.21 -9.97 2.00
N GLY A 284 2.48 -11.11 1.36
CA GLY A 284 1.91 -11.46 0.05
C GLY A 284 2.77 -11.04 -1.15
N PHE A 285 3.97 -10.49 -0.96
CA PHE A 285 4.87 -10.16 -2.06
C PHE A 285 5.66 -11.38 -2.52
N ILE A 286 5.90 -11.46 -3.82
CA ILE A 286 6.65 -12.57 -4.42
C ILE A 286 8.14 -12.29 -4.25
N GLU A 287 8.83 -13.25 -3.66
CA GLU A 287 10.27 -13.24 -3.44
C GLU A 287 10.95 -14.29 -4.31
N THR A 288 12.18 -13.99 -4.72
CA THR A 288 13.04 -14.91 -5.46
C THR A 288 14.40 -15.05 -4.77
N PRO A 289 15.03 -16.26 -4.82
CA PRO A 289 16.30 -16.49 -4.15
C PRO A 289 17.49 -15.97 -4.94
N TYR A 290 18.42 -15.37 -4.24
CA TYR A 290 19.71 -14.91 -4.75
C TYR A 290 20.86 -15.38 -3.87
N ARG A 291 22.01 -15.69 -4.48
CA ARG A 291 23.25 -15.92 -3.75
C ARG A 291 23.94 -14.59 -3.47
N LYS A 292 24.35 -14.40 -2.24
CA LYS A 292 25.07 -13.18 -1.85
C LYS A 292 26.49 -13.19 -2.35
N ILE A 293 26.95 -12.07 -2.89
CA ILE A 293 28.33 -11.87 -3.32
C ILE A 293 29.01 -10.90 -2.35
N ILE A 294 30.15 -11.30 -1.83
CA ILE A 294 30.96 -10.47 -0.92
C ILE A 294 32.34 -10.32 -1.51
N LYS A 295 32.80 -9.10 -1.81
CA LYS A 295 34.08 -8.77 -2.39
C LYS A 295 34.43 -9.64 -3.61
N GLY A 296 33.48 -9.77 -4.54
CA GLY A 296 33.65 -10.54 -5.78
C GLY A 296 33.60 -12.07 -5.61
N THR A 297 33.34 -12.59 -4.40
CA THR A 297 33.24 -14.02 -4.14
C THR A 297 31.77 -14.41 -3.90
N VAL A 298 31.29 -15.40 -4.64
CA VAL A 298 29.93 -15.96 -4.50
C VAL A 298 29.87 -16.81 -3.24
N THR A 299 28.99 -16.49 -2.33
CA THR A 299 28.77 -17.24 -1.09
C THR A 299 27.68 -18.31 -1.27
N ASP A 300 27.60 -19.25 -0.34
CA ASP A 300 26.53 -20.24 -0.29
C ASP A 300 25.27 -19.71 0.44
N GLU A 301 25.35 -18.48 0.96
CA GLU A 301 24.22 -17.81 1.60
C GLU A 301 23.18 -17.42 0.56
N VAL A 302 21.96 -17.95 0.72
CA VAL A 302 20.82 -17.64 -0.14
C VAL A 302 19.90 -16.68 0.59
N ILE A 303 19.67 -15.52 -0.01
CA ILE A 303 18.73 -14.52 0.47
C ILE A 303 17.53 -14.46 -0.47
N TYR A 304 16.33 -14.25 0.09
CA TYR A 304 15.12 -14.03 -0.69
C TYR A 304 14.83 -12.53 -0.71
N LEU A 305 14.65 -11.99 -1.91
CA LEU A 305 14.38 -10.57 -2.11
C LEU A 305 13.03 -10.39 -2.84
N ASN A 306 12.24 -9.47 -2.36
CA ASN A 306 11.08 -8.97 -3.09
C ASN A 306 11.53 -7.97 -4.19
N ALA A 307 10.60 -7.49 -5.01
CA ALA A 307 10.94 -6.62 -6.13
C ALA A 307 11.49 -5.25 -5.69
N ASP A 308 10.97 -4.67 -4.61
CA ASP A 308 11.43 -3.38 -4.08
C ASP A 308 12.84 -3.49 -3.48
N GLU A 309 13.12 -4.58 -2.77
CA GLU A 309 14.43 -4.83 -2.18
C GLU A 309 15.49 -5.10 -3.25
N GLU A 310 15.12 -5.81 -4.31
CA GLU A 310 16.00 -6.14 -5.43
C GLU A 310 16.56 -4.90 -6.13
N GLU A 311 15.78 -3.83 -6.23
CA GLU A 311 16.22 -2.56 -6.87
C GLU A 311 17.46 -1.93 -6.22
N ASN A 312 17.72 -2.26 -4.95
CA ASN A 312 18.89 -1.77 -4.23
C ASN A 312 20.18 -2.52 -4.57
N TYR A 313 20.09 -3.62 -5.31
CA TYR A 313 21.20 -4.50 -5.63
C TYR A 313 21.48 -4.56 -7.13
N THR A 314 22.72 -4.88 -7.45
CA THR A 314 23.14 -5.28 -8.80
C THR A 314 23.18 -6.80 -8.85
N ILE A 315 22.42 -7.40 -9.75
CA ILE A 315 22.22 -8.84 -9.83
C ILE A 315 22.94 -9.41 -11.05
N ALA A 316 23.95 -10.24 -10.83
CA ALA A 316 24.62 -10.99 -11.90
C ALA A 316 23.73 -12.14 -12.39
N GLN A 317 23.87 -12.52 -13.65
CA GLN A 317 23.16 -13.66 -14.20
C GLN A 317 23.62 -14.96 -13.51
N ALA A 318 22.66 -15.88 -13.27
CA ALA A 318 22.94 -17.14 -12.59
C ALA A 318 23.89 -18.08 -13.37
N ASN A 319 23.97 -17.93 -14.70
CA ASN A 319 24.83 -18.70 -15.59
C ASN A 319 26.22 -18.10 -15.78
N SER A 320 26.55 -17.00 -15.11
CA SER A 320 27.88 -16.39 -15.19
C SER A 320 28.94 -17.39 -14.74
N PRO A 321 30.03 -17.56 -15.51
CA PRO A 321 31.06 -18.56 -15.22
C PRO A 321 31.80 -18.19 -13.92
N ILE A 322 31.94 -19.20 -13.04
CA ILE A 322 32.57 -19.06 -11.73
C ILE A 322 33.80 -19.96 -11.65
N ASN A 323 34.96 -19.43 -11.18
CA ASN A 323 36.18 -20.17 -10.95
C ASN A 323 36.06 -21.11 -9.74
N GLN A 324 37.02 -22.02 -9.58
CA GLN A 324 37.12 -22.94 -8.42
C GLN A 324 37.14 -22.19 -7.07
N ASN A 325 37.59 -20.95 -7.04
CA ASN A 325 37.61 -20.08 -5.87
C ASN A 325 36.29 -19.31 -5.65
N LYS A 326 35.24 -19.71 -6.34
CA LYS A 326 33.89 -19.03 -6.30
C LYS A 326 33.92 -17.56 -6.71
N LYS A 327 34.92 -17.13 -7.51
CA LYS A 327 34.94 -15.80 -8.12
C LYS A 327 34.54 -15.87 -9.58
N PHE A 328 34.03 -14.77 -10.12
CA PHE A 328 33.70 -14.68 -11.55
C PHE A 328 34.98 -14.92 -12.38
N ALA A 329 34.81 -15.65 -13.49
CA ALA A 329 35.93 -15.98 -14.38
C ALA A 329 36.24 -14.83 -15.35
N GLU A 330 35.26 -14.01 -15.65
CA GLU A 330 35.32 -12.88 -16.57
C GLU A 330 35.52 -11.57 -15.80
N GLU A 331 36.27 -10.62 -16.39
CA GLU A 331 36.50 -9.29 -15.82
C GLU A 331 35.19 -8.46 -15.83
N GLN A 332 34.36 -8.63 -16.88
CA GLN A 332 33.04 -7.96 -16.99
C GLN A 332 31.94 -8.97 -16.99
N VAL A 333 31.03 -8.83 -16.03
CA VAL A 333 29.87 -9.71 -15.84
C VAL A 333 28.60 -8.98 -16.25
N SER A 334 27.76 -9.67 -17.04
CA SER A 334 26.42 -9.17 -17.35
C SER A 334 25.55 -9.16 -16.10
N CYS A 335 25.09 -7.99 -15.74
CA CYS A 335 24.29 -7.75 -14.55
C CYS A 335 22.97 -7.05 -14.91
N ARG A 336 22.04 -7.11 -13.98
CA ARG A 336 20.76 -6.39 -14.04
C ARG A 336 20.64 -5.45 -12.84
N ARG A 337 20.19 -4.24 -13.08
CA ARG A 337 19.85 -3.26 -12.02
C ARG A 337 18.64 -2.45 -12.44
N ARG A 338 17.60 -2.43 -11.61
CA ARG A 338 16.34 -1.71 -11.86
C ARG A 338 15.71 -2.01 -13.24
N GLY A 339 15.80 -3.26 -13.69
CA GLY A 339 15.28 -3.68 -14.99
C GLY A 339 16.23 -3.49 -16.18
N ASP A 340 17.29 -2.69 -16.04
CA ASP A 340 18.27 -2.47 -17.11
C ASP A 340 19.42 -3.47 -17.03
N PHE A 341 19.93 -3.87 -18.22
CA PHE A 341 21.11 -4.71 -18.34
C PHE A 341 22.36 -3.82 -18.37
N ILE A 342 23.30 -4.12 -17.51
CA ILE A 342 24.56 -3.41 -17.37
C ILE A 342 25.72 -4.41 -17.29
N PHE A 343 26.91 -3.99 -17.65
CA PHE A 343 28.13 -4.74 -17.38
C PHE A 343 28.81 -4.17 -16.14
N CYS A 344 29.24 -5.05 -15.24
CA CYS A 344 29.94 -4.69 -14.01
C CYS A 344 31.29 -5.40 -13.95
N ASP A 345 32.31 -4.70 -13.42
CA ASP A 345 33.65 -5.23 -13.17
C ASP A 345 33.71 -6.12 -11.90
#